data_a599e55c9bd6b48bb0b201373571e1ba
#
_entry.id   a599e55c9bd6b48bb0b201373571e1ba
#
_cell.length_a   1.000
_cell.length_b   1.000
_cell.length_c   1.000
_cell.angle_alpha   90.00
_cell.angle_beta   90.00
_cell.angle_gamma   90.00
#
_symmetry.space_group_name_H-M   'P 1'
#
loop_
_entity.id
_entity.type
_entity.pdbx_description
1 polymer ?
#
loop_
_entity_poly.entity_id
_entity_poly.type
_entity_poly.pdbx_seq_one_letter_code
_entity_poly.pdbx_strand_id
1 'polypeptide(L)'
;VPTPDPTPDPTPDPTPDPTPDPTPTPDPTPDPTPDPTPTPDPKPENPGSTVVDDVIEKTEGVDEAVVNVSSDAVKVTEEEKALIESGKDLHISAEIKNAKDTVTKKQKELIDSEVKKYAENGITGLYLDIKMTKKIGDDYKAAVSELSTPATFSVKIADELKNTDSSKERTYSVVRIHGEKAEVIDSTFDEASSTLTFATDRFSVYAVVYEDKT
;
A
#
# COMPACT_ATOMS: atom_id res chain seq x y z
N VAL A 1 -32.30 -8.69 130.33
CA VAL A 1 -32.66 -8.02 129.09
C VAL A 1 -31.47 -8.21 128.16
N PRO A 2 -31.58 -8.88 126.99
CA PRO A 2 -30.48 -9.01 126.06
C PRO A 2 -30.31 -7.75 125.24
N THR A 3 -29.05 -7.38 125.04
CA THR A 3 -28.62 -6.29 124.22
C THR A 3 -28.86 -6.54 122.74
N PRO A 4 -29.37 -5.61 121.98
CA PRO A 4 -29.55 -5.79 120.53
C PRO A 4 -28.22 -5.91 119.80
N ASP A 5 -28.18 -6.78 118.89
CA ASP A 5 -27.07 -7.03 117.99
C ASP A 5 -26.77 -5.78 117.08
N PRO A 6 -25.54 -5.46 116.83
CA PRO A 6 -25.22 -4.29 116.02
C PRO A 6 -25.59 -4.55 114.50
N THR A 7 -26.20 -3.54 113.94
CA THR A 7 -26.59 -3.53 112.53
C THR A 7 -25.35 -3.60 111.61
N PRO A 8 -25.29 -4.41 110.60
CA PRO A 8 -24.14 -4.45 109.68
C PRO A 8 -24.02 -3.13 108.92
N ASP A 9 -22.77 -2.70 108.83
CA ASP A 9 -22.35 -1.54 108.07
C ASP A 9 -22.69 -1.68 106.57
N PRO A 10 -23.16 -0.65 105.83
CA PRO A 10 -23.47 -0.77 104.45
C PRO A 10 -22.20 -0.99 103.64
N THR A 11 -22.27 -2.01 102.81
CA THR A 11 -21.21 -2.31 101.79
C THR A 11 -21.04 -1.14 100.87
N PRO A 12 -19.82 -0.67 100.58
CA PRO A 12 -19.63 0.39 99.62
C PRO A 12 -20.06 -0.05 98.25
N ASP A 13 -20.77 0.85 97.48
CA ASP A 13 -21.23 0.69 96.14
C ASP A 13 -20.02 0.51 95.19
N PRO A 14 -20.03 -0.43 94.25
CA PRO A 14 -18.91 -0.61 93.32
C PRO A 14 -18.73 0.67 92.50
N THR A 15 -17.55 1.17 92.46
CA THR A 15 -17.12 2.31 91.63
C THR A 15 -17.31 1.82 90.16
N PRO A 16 -17.98 2.61 89.28
CA PRO A 16 -18.09 2.23 87.88
C PRO A 16 -16.70 2.18 87.26
N ASP A 17 -16.45 1.11 86.50
CA ASP A 17 -15.25 0.86 85.72
C ASP A 17 -15.09 1.99 84.68
N PRO A 18 -13.91 2.57 84.41
CA PRO A 18 -13.73 3.60 83.47
C PRO A 18 -14.08 3.11 82.10
N THR A 19 -14.96 3.79 81.38
CA THR A 19 -15.32 3.50 80.00
C THR A 19 -14.06 3.55 79.17
N PRO A 20 -13.76 2.52 78.38
CA PRO A 20 -12.58 2.56 77.50
C PRO A 20 -12.66 3.73 76.57
N ASP A 21 -11.52 4.44 76.41
CA ASP A 21 -11.35 5.53 75.44
C ASP A 21 -11.65 5.08 74.05
N PRO A 22 -12.35 5.83 73.19
CA PRO A 22 -12.64 5.44 71.83
C PRO A 22 -11.34 5.21 71.09
N THR A 23 -11.21 4.02 70.47
CA THR A 23 -10.08 3.67 69.66
C THR A 23 -9.99 4.70 68.54
N PRO A 24 -8.83 5.32 68.27
CA PRO A 24 -8.72 6.28 67.17
C PRO A 24 -9.11 5.60 65.83
N THR A 25 -10.03 6.24 65.10
CA THR A 25 -10.40 5.83 63.73
C THR A 25 -9.14 5.92 62.89
N PRO A 26 -8.79 4.86 62.13
CA PRO A 26 -7.66 4.93 61.25
C PRO A 26 -7.86 6.07 60.25
N ASP A 27 -6.81 6.85 60.02
CA ASP A 27 -6.76 7.91 59.02
C ASP A 27 -7.10 7.32 57.65
N PRO A 28 -7.93 7.96 56.83
CA PRO A 28 -8.21 7.46 55.47
C PRO A 28 -6.90 7.35 54.72
N THR A 29 -6.61 6.13 54.24
CA THR A 29 -5.49 5.91 53.33
C THR A 29 -5.69 6.81 52.11
N PRO A 30 -4.71 7.62 51.68
CA PRO A 30 -4.85 8.45 50.51
C PRO A 30 -5.12 7.56 49.32
N ASP A 31 -6.14 7.91 48.54
CA ASP A 31 -6.47 7.27 47.29
C ASP A 31 -5.24 7.26 46.38
N PRO A 32 -4.86 6.15 45.74
CA PRO A 32 -3.72 6.14 44.85
C PRO A 32 -3.92 7.20 43.78
N THR A 33 -2.98 8.13 43.69
CA THR A 33 -2.96 9.11 42.59
C THR A 33 -2.97 8.34 41.27
N PRO A 34 -3.90 8.62 40.33
CA PRO A 34 -3.90 7.93 39.05
C PRO A 34 -2.55 8.11 38.38
N ASP A 35 -2.00 7.00 37.89
CA ASP A 35 -0.77 6.98 37.11
C ASP A 35 -0.90 8.00 35.97
N PRO A 36 0.11 8.85 35.72
CA PRO A 36 0.01 9.81 34.63
C PRO A 36 -0.23 9.04 33.33
N THR A 37 -1.33 9.36 32.64
CA THR A 37 -1.63 8.85 31.33
C THR A 37 -0.39 9.05 30.48
N PRO A 38 0.15 8.00 29.79
CA PRO A 38 1.34 8.15 28.97
C PRO A 38 1.06 9.26 27.96
N THR A 39 1.93 10.27 27.96
CA THR A 39 1.89 11.32 26.94
C THR A 39 2.08 10.62 25.60
N PRO A 40 1.19 10.81 24.61
CA PRO A 40 1.41 10.25 23.29
C PRO A 40 2.77 10.71 22.78
N ASP A 41 3.53 9.78 22.22
CA ASP A 41 4.81 10.09 21.58
C ASP A 41 4.62 11.27 20.63
N PRO A 42 5.52 12.25 20.61
CA PRO A 42 5.39 13.38 19.70
C PRO A 42 5.33 12.85 18.27
N LYS A 43 4.25 13.18 17.55
CA LYS A 43 4.13 12.90 16.12
C LYS A 43 5.37 13.50 15.44
N PRO A 44 6.07 12.75 14.57
CA PRO A 44 7.19 13.29 13.83
C PRO A 44 6.79 14.60 13.13
N GLU A 45 7.60 15.62 13.25
CA GLU A 45 7.32 16.94 12.64
C GLU A 45 7.30 16.88 11.11
N ASN A 46 7.92 15.83 10.50
CA ASN A 46 7.95 15.58 9.07
C ASN A 46 7.35 14.21 8.76
N PRO A 47 6.18 14.13 8.14
CA PRO A 47 5.68 12.88 7.56
C PRO A 47 6.66 12.38 6.48
N GLY A 48 6.68 11.08 6.27
CA GLY A 48 7.47 10.47 5.19
C GLY A 48 7.11 11.03 3.83
N SER A 49 8.08 11.09 2.93
CA SER A 49 7.91 11.55 1.56
C SER A 49 7.47 10.40 0.66
N THR A 50 6.85 10.72 -0.47
CA THR A 50 6.59 9.75 -1.53
C THR A 50 7.69 9.85 -2.57
N VAL A 51 8.37 8.74 -2.83
CA VAL A 51 9.41 8.60 -3.83
C VAL A 51 8.93 7.64 -4.90
N VAL A 52 9.01 8.04 -6.15
CA VAL A 52 8.77 7.14 -7.29
C VAL A 52 10.13 6.65 -7.78
N ASP A 53 10.38 5.37 -7.62
CA ASP A 53 11.60 4.74 -8.11
C ASP A 53 11.36 4.22 -9.53
N ASP A 54 12.05 4.81 -10.49
CA ASP A 54 12.07 4.32 -11.89
C ASP A 54 12.92 3.05 -11.96
N VAL A 55 12.40 1.95 -11.46
CA VAL A 55 13.08 0.66 -11.56
C VAL A 55 12.56 -0.08 -12.78
N ILE A 56 13.16 0.20 -13.93
CA ILE A 56 12.91 -0.58 -15.13
C ILE A 56 14.19 -1.27 -15.52
N GLU A 57 14.27 -2.55 -15.21
CA GLU A 57 15.35 -3.38 -15.74
C GLU A 57 15.17 -3.53 -17.25
N LYS A 58 16.29 -3.46 -17.98
CA LYS A 58 16.29 -3.80 -19.41
C LYS A 58 15.74 -5.21 -19.60
N THR A 59 14.78 -5.34 -20.49
CA THR A 59 14.21 -6.62 -20.86
C THR A 59 14.19 -6.76 -22.37
N GLU A 60 14.18 -8.00 -22.87
CA GLU A 60 14.14 -8.27 -24.32
C GLU A 60 12.97 -7.53 -24.98
N GLY A 61 13.25 -6.77 -26.04
CA GLY A 61 12.28 -5.95 -26.77
C GLY A 61 12.07 -4.54 -26.20
N VAL A 62 12.70 -4.19 -25.08
CA VAL A 62 12.63 -2.87 -24.46
C VAL A 62 14.03 -2.38 -24.15
N ASP A 63 14.44 -1.29 -24.79
CA ASP A 63 15.76 -0.68 -24.56
C ASP A 63 15.78 0.22 -23.31
N GLU A 64 14.67 0.92 -23.10
CA GLU A 64 14.50 1.86 -22.00
C GLU A 64 13.01 2.01 -21.70
N ALA A 65 12.66 2.24 -20.46
CA ALA A 65 11.31 2.60 -20.11
C ALA A 65 11.30 3.57 -18.92
N VAL A 66 10.31 4.44 -18.89
CA VAL A 66 10.08 5.42 -17.83
C VAL A 66 8.62 5.33 -17.41
N VAL A 67 8.38 5.39 -16.11
CA VAL A 67 7.04 5.48 -15.54
C VAL A 67 6.84 6.85 -14.89
N ASN A 68 5.70 7.46 -15.17
CA ASN A 68 5.27 8.68 -14.48
C ASN A 68 3.96 8.35 -13.75
N VAL A 69 4.01 8.36 -12.43
CA VAL A 69 2.86 8.08 -11.55
C VAL A 69 2.71 9.21 -10.54
N SER A 70 1.48 9.69 -10.37
CA SER A 70 1.20 10.65 -9.30
C SER A 70 1.27 9.96 -7.94
N SER A 71 1.85 10.62 -6.96
CA SER A 71 1.89 10.13 -5.57
C SER A 71 0.50 9.79 -5.03
N ASP A 72 -0.52 10.57 -5.43
CA ASP A 72 -1.89 10.39 -4.98
C ASP A 72 -2.62 9.25 -5.71
N ALA A 73 -2.01 8.70 -6.77
CA ALA A 73 -2.61 7.60 -7.53
C ALA A 73 -2.57 6.26 -6.76
N VAL A 74 -1.61 6.08 -5.86
CA VAL A 74 -1.46 4.85 -5.09
C VAL A 74 -2.32 4.89 -3.84
N LYS A 75 -3.29 4.00 -3.75
CA LYS A 75 -4.14 3.85 -2.56
C LYS A 75 -3.32 3.32 -1.40
N VAL A 76 -3.42 3.98 -0.25
CA VAL A 76 -2.82 3.55 1.01
C VAL A 76 -3.92 3.21 2.01
N THR A 77 -3.71 2.18 2.82
CA THR A 77 -4.60 1.83 3.93
C THR A 77 -4.38 2.76 5.12
N GLU A 78 -5.26 2.74 6.11
CA GLU A 78 -5.05 3.53 7.35
C GLU A 78 -3.79 3.11 8.11
N GLU A 79 -3.44 1.82 8.07
CA GLU A 79 -2.21 1.29 8.68
C GLU A 79 -0.97 1.81 7.95
N GLU A 80 -0.99 1.78 6.61
CA GLU A 80 0.08 2.33 5.77
C GLU A 80 0.23 3.84 5.97
N LYS A 81 -0.89 4.56 6.06
CA LYS A 81 -0.91 5.99 6.34
C LYS A 81 -0.27 6.30 7.68
N ALA A 82 -0.57 5.52 8.73
CA ALA A 82 0.05 5.67 10.04
C ALA A 82 1.58 5.49 9.97
N LEU A 83 2.08 4.56 9.16
CA LEU A 83 3.52 4.37 8.94
C LEU A 83 4.16 5.60 8.26
N ILE A 84 3.51 6.15 7.22
CA ILE A 84 3.98 7.36 6.54
C ILE A 84 3.95 8.56 7.51
N GLU A 85 2.88 8.71 8.27
CA GLU A 85 2.76 9.75 9.29
C GLU A 85 3.78 9.60 10.43
N SER A 86 4.32 8.40 10.65
CA SER A 86 5.43 8.16 11.58
C SER A 86 6.81 8.54 11.01
N GLY A 87 6.88 9.07 9.78
CA GLY A 87 8.11 9.54 9.15
C GLY A 87 8.77 8.50 8.23
N LYS A 88 8.09 7.39 7.88
CA LYS A 88 8.59 6.41 6.92
C LYS A 88 8.23 6.81 5.50
N ASP A 89 9.19 6.76 4.58
CA ASP A 89 8.98 7.10 3.18
C ASP A 89 8.17 6.01 2.45
N LEU A 90 7.28 6.46 1.56
CA LEU A 90 6.57 5.61 0.61
C LEU A 90 7.37 5.57 -0.70
N HIS A 91 7.88 4.40 -1.05
CA HIS A 91 8.51 4.13 -2.33
C HIS A 91 7.55 3.40 -3.26
N ILE A 92 7.39 3.89 -4.48
CA ILE A 92 6.60 3.28 -5.54
C ILE A 92 7.56 2.87 -6.64
N SER A 93 7.54 1.60 -7.03
CA SER A 93 8.39 1.10 -8.10
C SER A 93 7.58 0.30 -9.12
N ALA A 94 7.93 0.48 -10.41
CA ALA A 94 7.39 -0.30 -11.51
C ALA A 94 8.44 -1.26 -12.05
N GLU A 95 8.04 -2.47 -12.38
CA GLU A 95 8.85 -3.48 -13.04
C GLU A 95 8.21 -3.84 -14.37
N ILE A 96 8.99 -3.82 -15.46
CA ILE A 96 8.58 -4.25 -16.79
C ILE A 96 9.46 -5.43 -17.21
N LYS A 97 8.85 -6.55 -17.53
CA LYS A 97 9.53 -7.75 -18.01
C LYS A 97 8.94 -8.27 -19.31
N ASN A 98 9.79 -8.77 -20.19
CA ASN A 98 9.31 -9.56 -21.34
C ASN A 98 8.56 -10.79 -20.82
N ALA A 99 7.35 -10.98 -21.30
CA ALA A 99 6.43 -12.04 -20.89
C ALA A 99 6.26 -13.16 -21.90
N LYS A 100 7.08 -13.23 -22.96
CA LYS A 100 6.94 -14.22 -24.05
C LYS A 100 6.82 -15.66 -23.56
N ASP A 101 7.56 -16.00 -22.49
CA ASP A 101 7.62 -17.35 -21.91
C ASP A 101 6.60 -17.57 -20.80
N THR A 102 6.02 -16.50 -20.24
CA THR A 102 5.09 -16.56 -19.11
C THR A 102 3.64 -16.28 -19.51
N VAL A 103 3.41 -15.59 -20.65
CA VAL A 103 2.07 -15.36 -21.18
C VAL A 103 1.40 -16.68 -21.55
N THR A 104 0.23 -16.91 -20.99
CA THR A 104 -0.51 -18.16 -21.17
C THR A 104 -1.16 -18.24 -22.56
N LYS A 105 -1.47 -19.47 -23.02
CA LYS A 105 -2.19 -19.68 -24.27
C LYS A 105 -3.53 -18.93 -24.29
N LYS A 106 -4.28 -18.97 -23.19
CA LYS A 106 -5.56 -18.24 -23.07
C LYS A 106 -5.37 -16.72 -23.23
N GLN A 107 -4.33 -16.16 -22.65
CA GLN A 107 -4.03 -14.73 -22.79
C GLN A 107 -3.66 -14.37 -24.24
N LYS A 108 -2.85 -15.19 -24.92
CA LYS A 108 -2.54 -14.99 -26.34
C LYS A 108 -3.80 -15.00 -27.19
N GLU A 109 -4.70 -15.98 -27.00
CA GLU A 109 -5.97 -16.09 -27.71
C GLU A 109 -6.88 -14.87 -27.48
N LEU A 110 -6.90 -14.32 -26.25
CA LEU A 110 -7.65 -13.10 -25.94
C LEU A 110 -7.07 -11.89 -26.66
N ILE A 111 -5.74 -11.73 -26.65
CA ILE A 111 -5.04 -10.66 -27.36
C ILE A 111 -5.29 -10.76 -28.86
N ASP A 112 -5.07 -11.93 -29.46
CA ASP A 112 -5.28 -12.16 -30.90
C ASP A 112 -6.72 -11.88 -31.32
N SER A 113 -7.69 -12.27 -30.48
CA SER A 113 -9.11 -11.99 -30.73
C SER A 113 -9.42 -10.49 -30.67
N GLU A 114 -8.78 -9.76 -29.76
CA GLU A 114 -8.97 -8.32 -29.67
C GLU A 114 -8.29 -7.59 -30.83
N VAL A 115 -7.04 -7.96 -31.15
CA VAL A 115 -6.27 -7.38 -32.26
C VAL A 115 -7.04 -7.47 -33.58
N LYS A 116 -7.64 -8.61 -33.89
CA LYS A 116 -8.43 -8.83 -35.14
C LYS A 116 -9.63 -7.90 -35.26
N LYS A 117 -10.10 -7.28 -34.20
CA LYS A 117 -11.24 -6.34 -34.25
C LYS A 117 -10.87 -4.97 -34.81
N TYR A 118 -9.63 -4.53 -34.63
CA TYR A 118 -9.18 -3.18 -35.00
C TYR A 118 -8.00 -3.15 -35.97
N ALA A 119 -7.24 -4.23 -36.06
CA ALA A 119 -6.08 -4.37 -36.95
C ALA A 119 -6.10 -5.74 -37.61
N GLU A 120 -6.66 -5.84 -38.80
CA GLU A 120 -6.84 -7.14 -39.53
C GLU A 120 -5.49 -7.86 -39.73
N ASN A 121 -4.44 -7.09 -40.04
CA ASN A 121 -3.08 -7.58 -40.23
C ASN A 121 -2.16 -7.28 -39.04
N GLY A 122 -2.74 -7.01 -37.86
CA GLY A 122 -1.98 -6.71 -36.68
C GLY A 122 -1.17 -7.91 -36.20
N ILE A 123 0.08 -7.65 -35.85
CA ILE A 123 1.04 -8.64 -35.34
C ILE A 123 1.43 -8.27 -33.92
N THR A 124 1.31 -9.21 -33.00
CA THR A 124 1.86 -9.03 -31.65
C THR A 124 3.38 -9.21 -31.69
N GLY A 125 4.10 -8.11 -31.53
CA GLY A 125 5.57 -8.09 -31.55
C GLY A 125 6.22 -8.32 -30.19
N LEU A 126 5.53 -7.97 -29.10
CA LEU A 126 6.10 -8.04 -27.76
C LEU A 126 5.01 -8.28 -26.71
N TYR A 127 5.30 -9.16 -25.75
CA TYR A 127 4.50 -9.32 -24.55
C TYR A 127 5.26 -8.76 -23.33
N LEU A 128 4.59 -7.97 -22.52
CA LEU A 128 5.15 -7.37 -21.32
C LEU A 128 4.32 -7.77 -20.10
N ASP A 129 5.00 -8.11 -19.01
CA ASP A 129 4.41 -8.19 -17.67
C ASP A 129 4.80 -6.91 -16.92
N ILE A 130 3.81 -6.11 -16.57
CA ILE A 130 4.01 -4.87 -15.83
C ILE A 130 3.49 -5.05 -14.42
N LYS A 131 4.35 -4.82 -13.44
CA LYS A 131 4.03 -4.88 -12.02
C LYS A 131 4.37 -3.56 -11.37
N MET A 132 3.56 -3.19 -10.40
CA MET A 132 3.86 -2.07 -9.52
C MET A 132 3.83 -2.51 -8.07
N THR A 133 4.77 -2.00 -7.30
CA THR A 133 4.87 -2.30 -5.87
C THR A 133 5.00 -1.01 -5.08
N LYS A 134 4.51 -1.02 -3.85
CA LYS A 134 4.73 0.01 -2.85
C LYS A 134 5.52 -0.57 -1.69
N LYS A 135 6.48 0.20 -1.17
CA LYS A 135 7.30 -0.12 0.00
C LYS A 135 7.22 1.06 0.97
N ILE A 136 7.01 0.81 2.25
CA ILE A 136 6.98 1.85 3.29
C ILE A 136 8.04 1.51 4.33
N GLY A 137 9.07 2.37 4.41
CA GLY A 137 10.26 2.04 5.18
C GLY A 137 10.89 0.72 4.69
N ASP A 138 11.52 -0.03 5.60
CA ASP A 138 12.20 -1.28 5.24
C ASP A 138 11.33 -2.53 5.44
N ASP A 139 10.26 -2.42 6.23
CA ASP A 139 9.52 -3.57 6.74
C ASP A 139 8.23 -3.89 5.98
N TYR A 140 7.73 -2.98 5.17
CA TYR A 140 6.45 -3.15 4.48
C TYR A 140 6.60 -3.09 2.96
N LYS A 141 6.13 -4.13 2.29
CA LYS A 141 6.07 -4.19 0.82
C LYS A 141 4.75 -4.83 0.37
N ALA A 142 4.07 -4.22 -0.58
CA ALA A 142 2.84 -4.74 -1.16
C ALA A 142 2.77 -4.50 -2.67
N ALA A 143 2.06 -5.38 -3.38
CA ALA A 143 1.72 -5.16 -4.78
C ALA A 143 0.65 -4.08 -4.90
N VAL A 144 0.76 -3.25 -5.92
CA VAL A 144 -0.27 -2.31 -6.35
C VAL A 144 -0.97 -2.91 -7.57
N SER A 145 -2.23 -3.29 -7.42
CA SER A 145 -3.02 -3.89 -8.51
C SER A 145 -3.77 -2.86 -9.33
N GLU A 146 -4.09 -1.71 -8.74
CA GLU A 146 -4.89 -0.65 -9.35
C GLU A 146 -4.48 0.71 -8.79
N LEU A 147 -4.48 1.72 -9.66
CA LEU A 147 -4.29 3.13 -9.30
C LEU A 147 -5.63 3.88 -9.33
N SER A 148 -5.72 4.97 -8.58
CA SER A 148 -6.88 5.88 -8.62
C SER A 148 -6.89 6.75 -9.88
N THR A 149 -5.70 7.05 -10.43
CA THR A 149 -5.47 7.74 -11.69
C THR A 149 -4.41 6.98 -12.48
N PRO A 150 -4.53 6.89 -13.83
CA PRO A 150 -3.57 6.15 -14.64
C PRO A 150 -2.14 6.67 -14.51
N ALA A 151 -1.17 5.76 -14.48
CA ALA A 151 0.23 6.08 -14.68
C ALA A 151 0.56 6.09 -16.17
N THR A 152 1.50 6.93 -16.58
CA THR A 152 2.00 6.98 -17.96
C THR A 152 3.29 6.18 -18.06
N PHE A 153 3.34 5.26 -19.00
CA PHE A 153 4.51 4.47 -19.35
C PHE A 153 5.04 4.93 -20.71
N SER A 154 6.33 5.23 -20.76
CA SER A 154 7.06 5.51 -22.00
C SER A 154 8.10 4.42 -22.20
N VAL A 155 7.88 3.58 -23.21
CA VAL A 155 8.68 2.38 -23.46
C VAL A 155 9.41 2.56 -24.79
N LYS A 156 10.73 2.61 -24.76
CA LYS A 156 11.55 2.63 -25.96
C LYS A 156 11.69 1.20 -26.49
N ILE A 157 11.10 0.95 -27.63
CA ILE A 157 11.11 -0.37 -28.25
C ILE A 157 12.46 -0.66 -28.91
N ALA A 158 12.89 -1.91 -28.82
CA ALA A 158 14.14 -2.38 -29.43
C ALA A 158 14.07 -2.41 -30.97
N ASP A 159 15.24 -2.40 -31.59
CA ASP A 159 15.38 -2.28 -33.04
C ASP A 159 14.66 -3.41 -33.81
N GLU A 160 14.53 -4.59 -33.22
CA GLU A 160 13.84 -5.75 -33.81
C GLU A 160 12.35 -5.49 -34.06
N LEU A 161 11.76 -4.56 -33.32
CA LEU A 161 10.35 -4.21 -33.47
C LEU A 161 10.12 -3.03 -34.40
N LYS A 162 11.18 -2.35 -34.83
CA LYS A 162 11.09 -1.18 -35.72
C LYS A 162 10.76 -1.60 -37.15
N ASN A 163 10.14 -0.68 -37.85
CA ASN A 163 9.91 -0.85 -39.30
C ASN A 163 11.24 -0.78 -40.06
N THR A 164 11.52 -1.82 -40.84
CA THR A 164 12.71 -1.87 -41.72
C THR A 164 12.35 -1.69 -43.20
N ASP A 165 11.04 -1.64 -43.54
CA ASP A 165 10.53 -1.48 -44.90
C ASP A 165 10.02 -0.05 -45.09
N SER A 166 10.83 0.79 -45.73
CA SER A 166 10.49 2.19 -45.97
C SER A 166 9.30 2.40 -46.95
N SER A 167 8.82 1.35 -47.59
CA SER A 167 7.61 1.41 -48.43
C SER A 167 6.31 1.25 -47.61
N LYS A 168 6.42 0.98 -46.33
CA LYS A 168 5.30 0.77 -45.43
C LYS A 168 5.37 1.72 -44.23
N GLU A 169 4.22 2.10 -43.77
CA GLU A 169 4.06 2.80 -42.49
C GLU A 169 3.71 1.78 -41.42
N ARG A 170 4.50 1.74 -40.32
CA ARG A 170 4.21 0.88 -39.18
C ARG A 170 3.52 1.69 -38.10
N THR A 171 2.33 1.25 -37.72
CA THR A 171 1.59 1.78 -36.55
C THR A 171 1.69 0.83 -35.38
N TYR A 172 1.71 1.39 -34.16
CA TYR A 172 1.77 0.60 -32.93
C TYR A 172 0.53 0.84 -32.08
N SER A 173 0.13 -0.18 -31.36
CA SER A 173 -0.95 -0.13 -30.36
C SER A 173 -0.62 -1.03 -29.18
N VAL A 174 -1.28 -0.78 -28.07
CA VAL A 174 -1.10 -1.56 -26.83
C VAL A 174 -2.40 -2.24 -26.45
N VAL A 175 -2.34 -3.54 -26.20
CA VAL A 175 -3.46 -4.33 -25.69
C VAL A 175 -3.13 -4.75 -24.26
N ARG A 176 -4.03 -4.51 -23.34
CA ARG A 176 -3.93 -4.92 -21.93
C ARG A 176 -4.83 -6.13 -21.69
N ILE A 177 -4.34 -7.10 -20.92
CA ILE A 177 -5.18 -8.13 -20.31
C ILE A 177 -5.58 -7.66 -18.90
N HIS A 178 -6.86 -7.70 -18.61
CA HIS A 178 -7.36 -7.53 -17.25
C HIS A 178 -8.43 -8.58 -16.95
N GLY A 179 -8.15 -9.44 -15.98
CA GLY A 179 -8.98 -10.60 -15.69
C GLY A 179 -9.05 -11.54 -16.90
N GLU A 180 -10.26 -11.73 -17.45
CA GLU A 180 -10.52 -12.57 -18.62
C GLU A 180 -10.81 -11.77 -19.90
N LYS A 181 -10.41 -10.51 -19.95
CA LYS A 181 -10.65 -9.62 -21.09
C LYS A 181 -9.36 -9.01 -21.59
N ALA A 182 -9.29 -8.86 -22.93
CA ALA A 182 -8.30 -8.04 -23.59
C ALA A 182 -8.96 -6.73 -24.04
N GLU A 183 -8.26 -5.62 -23.91
CA GLU A 183 -8.72 -4.30 -24.35
C GLU A 183 -7.57 -3.50 -24.94
N VAL A 184 -7.86 -2.76 -26.00
CA VAL A 184 -6.93 -1.78 -26.56
C VAL A 184 -6.92 -0.57 -25.65
N ILE A 185 -5.72 -0.10 -25.30
CA ILE A 185 -5.55 1.12 -24.56
C ILE A 185 -4.94 2.22 -25.44
N ASP A 186 -5.30 3.46 -25.16
CA ASP A 186 -4.78 4.60 -25.91
C ASP A 186 -3.26 4.65 -25.80
N SER A 187 -2.61 4.71 -26.97
CA SER A 187 -1.16 4.76 -27.06
C SER A 187 -0.71 5.66 -28.20
N THR A 188 0.47 6.23 -28.07
CA THR A 188 1.12 7.03 -29.12
C THR A 188 2.54 6.54 -29.32
N PHE A 189 3.00 6.57 -30.57
CA PHE A 189 4.36 6.20 -30.92
C PHE A 189 5.09 7.40 -31.52
N ASP A 190 6.26 7.70 -30.96
CA ASP A 190 7.17 8.68 -31.50
C ASP A 190 8.30 7.97 -32.27
N GLU A 191 8.29 8.11 -33.59
CA GLU A 191 9.30 7.47 -34.46
C GLU A 191 10.71 8.00 -34.19
N ALA A 192 10.86 9.29 -33.88
CA ALA A 192 12.18 9.90 -33.71
C ALA A 192 12.92 9.32 -32.50
N SER A 193 12.23 9.09 -31.42
CA SER A 193 12.77 8.47 -30.19
C SER A 193 12.53 6.96 -30.11
N SER A 194 11.72 6.39 -31.02
CA SER A 194 11.25 5.01 -30.97
C SER A 194 10.51 4.66 -29.67
N THR A 195 9.76 5.61 -29.15
CA THR A 195 9.11 5.51 -27.86
C THR A 195 7.60 5.34 -27.99
N LEU A 196 7.10 4.26 -27.41
CA LEU A 196 5.67 3.97 -27.29
C LEU A 196 5.20 4.46 -25.92
N THR A 197 4.24 5.38 -25.90
CA THR A 197 3.67 5.95 -24.67
C THR A 197 2.23 5.53 -24.53
N PHE A 198 1.86 5.05 -23.34
CA PHE A 198 0.49 4.65 -23.00
C PHE A 198 0.20 4.93 -21.53
N ALA A 199 -1.08 5.07 -21.19
CA ALA A 199 -1.53 5.28 -19.83
C ALA A 199 -2.32 4.06 -19.34
N THR A 200 -2.08 3.65 -18.10
CA THR A 200 -2.78 2.52 -17.49
C THR A 200 -2.93 2.68 -15.98
N ASP A 201 -4.06 2.20 -15.47
CA ASP A 201 -4.41 2.19 -14.05
C ASP A 201 -4.33 0.78 -13.43
N ARG A 202 -4.06 -0.26 -14.22
CA ARG A 202 -4.05 -1.66 -13.78
C ARG A 202 -2.85 -2.39 -14.35
N PHE A 203 -2.30 -3.31 -13.58
CA PHE A 203 -1.04 -3.99 -13.88
C PHE A 203 -1.27 -5.48 -14.12
N SER A 204 -0.74 -5.97 -15.25
CA SER A 204 -0.92 -7.33 -15.74
C SER A 204 -0.04 -7.55 -16.98
N VAL A 205 -0.49 -8.43 -17.88
CA VAL A 205 0.13 -8.69 -19.18
C VAL A 205 -0.36 -7.69 -20.22
N TYR A 206 0.58 -7.17 -20.98
CA TYR A 206 0.38 -6.25 -22.10
C TYR A 206 0.95 -6.87 -23.38
N ALA A 207 0.39 -6.48 -24.51
CA ALA A 207 0.94 -6.79 -25.82
C ALA A 207 1.19 -5.49 -26.57
N VAL A 208 2.39 -5.35 -27.12
CA VAL A 208 2.68 -4.34 -28.14
C VAL A 208 2.38 -4.97 -29.50
N VAL A 209 1.44 -4.37 -30.18
CA VAL A 209 0.97 -4.82 -31.50
C VAL A 209 1.39 -3.81 -32.53
N TYR A 210 1.85 -4.28 -33.69
CA TYR A 210 2.12 -3.41 -34.83
C TYR A 210 1.37 -3.86 -36.05
N GLU A 211 1.08 -2.93 -36.95
CA GLU A 211 0.50 -3.18 -38.26
C GLU A 211 1.24 -2.37 -39.31
N ASP A 212 1.66 -3.03 -40.39
CA ASP A 212 2.33 -2.41 -41.54
C ASP A 212 1.30 -2.11 -42.63
N LYS A 213 1.14 -0.83 -42.98
CA LYS A 213 0.24 -0.35 -44.04
C LYS A 213 1.04 0.13 -45.25
N THR A 214 0.54 -0.12 -46.44
CA THR A 214 1.08 0.37 -47.72
C THR A 214 0.47 1.70 -48.09
#